data_1f3566f41f8db61ac8fca74fca0f7a1e
#
_entry.id   1f3566f41f8db61ac8fca74fca0f7a1e
#
_cell.length_a   1.000
_cell.length_b   1.000
_cell.length_c   1.000
_cell.angle_alpha   90.00
_cell.angle_beta   90.00
_cell.angle_gamma   90.00
#
_symmetry.space_group_name_H-M   'P 1'
#
loop_
_entity.id
_entity.type
_entity.pdbx_description
1 polymer ?
#
loop_
_entity_poly.entity_id
_entity_poly.type
_entity_poly.pdbx_seq_one_letter_code
_entity_poly.pdbx_strand_id
1 'polypeptide(L)'
;MELAEKYVCKIWEKQSFSEAAKELYISQPSLSATVARLEKSLGFRIFNRSTIPLSLTPQGRIFMDYLEEALVSESNMRQRIAAMGNMLYGSLSVGGQSYAALHLLPEICGSFYKKHPEVCVTIDVGHTGGLQNLLEKLNKGTLELVLSYDYDTDDFEGIPLHDERLIFIIHKDTQGASALKEYAVTREEVLNNSFPPEKELEDFSLFKDIKFVRNREASNVSQIMNKILGEYSLVPHIVINL
;
A
#
# COMPACT_ATOMS: atom_id res chain seq x y z
N MET A 1 -21.32 -10.97 -9.71
CA MET A 1 -21.56 -9.52 -9.83
C MET A 1 -22.09 -9.16 -11.20
N GLU A 2 -23.15 -8.35 -11.30
CA GLU A 2 -23.76 -7.91 -12.57
C GLU A 2 -22.84 -6.90 -13.29
N LEU A 3 -23.07 -6.72 -14.60
CA LEU A 3 -22.25 -5.81 -15.42
C LEU A 3 -22.30 -4.36 -14.93
N ALA A 4 -23.49 -3.90 -14.51
CA ALA A 4 -23.66 -2.53 -14.02
C ALA A 4 -22.91 -2.28 -12.70
N GLU A 5 -22.85 -3.27 -11.82
CA GLU A 5 -22.09 -3.22 -10.56
C GLU A 5 -20.57 -3.14 -10.83
N LYS A 6 -20.06 -3.92 -11.80
CA LYS A 6 -18.66 -3.82 -12.25
C LYS A 6 -18.32 -2.43 -12.76
N TYR A 7 -19.26 -1.79 -13.45
CA TYR A 7 -19.08 -0.43 -13.93
C TYR A 7 -19.02 0.59 -12.78
N VAL A 8 -19.85 0.40 -11.75
CA VAL A 8 -19.81 1.23 -10.54
C VAL A 8 -18.44 1.13 -9.84
N CYS A 9 -17.96 -0.09 -9.63
CA CYS A 9 -16.62 -0.30 -9.04
C CYS A 9 -15.51 0.40 -9.85
N LYS A 10 -15.54 0.27 -11.19
CA LYS A 10 -14.52 0.89 -12.05
C LYS A 10 -14.59 2.42 -12.06
N ILE A 11 -15.80 3.00 -12.01
CA ILE A 11 -15.98 4.45 -11.89
C ILE A 11 -15.42 4.94 -10.55
N TRP A 12 -15.66 4.22 -9.47
CA TRP A 12 -15.16 4.57 -8.15
C TRP A 12 -13.62 4.46 -8.08
N GLU A 13 -13.04 3.42 -8.66
CA GLU A 13 -11.58 3.24 -8.77
C GLU A 13 -10.92 4.42 -9.51
N LYS A 14 -11.51 4.86 -10.63
CA LYS A 14 -10.95 5.94 -11.45
C LYS A 14 -11.39 7.34 -11.02
N GLN A 15 -12.30 7.47 -10.07
CA GLN A 15 -12.89 8.75 -9.66
C GLN A 15 -13.40 9.60 -10.84
N SER A 16 -13.71 8.95 -11.97
CA SER A 16 -14.07 9.61 -13.23
C SER A 16 -14.83 8.67 -14.15
N PHE A 17 -16.02 9.10 -14.60
CA PHE A 17 -16.79 8.39 -15.63
C PHE A 17 -16.05 8.29 -16.96
N SER A 18 -15.30 9.32 -17.35
CA SER A 18 -14.60 9.36 -18.63
C SER A 18 -13.40 8.41 -18.62
N GLU A 19 -12.60 8.40 -17.56
CA GLU A 19 -11.45 7.51 -17.45
C GLU A 19 -11.90 6.04 -17.29
N ALA A 20 -12.94 5.78 -16.50
CA ALA A 20 -13.53 4.46 -16.42
C ALA A 20 -14.04 3.92 -17.77
N ALA A 21 -14.71 4.77 -18.55
CA ALA A 21 -15.21 4.40 -19.87
C ALA A 21 -14.07 4.06 -20.85
N LYS A 22 -12.97 4.81 -20.83
CA LYS A 22 -11.77 4.52 -21.63
C LYS A 22 -11.18 3.14 -21.29
N GLU A 23 -11.01 2.85 -20.01
CA GLU A 23 -10.45 1.59 -19.57
C GLU A 23 -11.37 0.39 -19.85
N LEU A 24 -12.69 0.62 -19.81
CA LEU A 24 -13.69 -0.39 -20.15
C LEU A 24 -13.92 -0.54 -21.66
N TYR A 25 -13.24 0.26 -22.49
CA TYR A 25 -13.40 0.28 -23.96
C TYR A 25 -14.84 0.53 -24.42
N ILE A 26 -15.57 1.38 -23.70
CA ILE A 26 -16.95 1.77 -24.03
C ILE A 26 -17.09 3.29 -24.07
N SER A 27 -18.20 3.77 -24.69
CA SER A 27 -18.48 5.21 -24.67
C SER A 27 -18.94 5.67 -23.28
N GLN A 28 -18.51 6.86 -22.86
CA GLN A 28 -18.95 7.46 -21.60
C GLN A 28 -20.49 7.61 -21.49
N PRO A 29 -21.24 7.99 -22.56
CA PRO A 29 -22.69 8.00 -22.52
C PRO A 29 -23.30 6.61 -22.24
N SER A 30 -22.75 5.54 -22.82
CA SER A 30 -23.20 4.17 -22.56
C SER A 30 -22.97 3.74 -21.11
N LEU A 31 -21.78 4.04 -20.58
CA LEU A 31 -21.45 3.80 -19.16
C LEU A 31 -22.43 4.54 -18.24
N SER A 32 -22.61 5.85 -18.49
CA SER A 32 -23.49 6.71 -17.70
C SER A 32 -24.95 6.24 -17.76
N ALA A 33 -25.46 5.81 -18.92
CA ALA A 33 -26.80 5.29 -19.07
C ALA A 33 -27.00 3.98 -18.33
N THR A 34 -25.99 3.10 -18.30
CA THR A 34 -26.06 1.83 -17.56
C THR A 34 -26.11 2.06 -16.06
N VAL A 35 -25.25 2.94 -15.53
CA VAL A 35 -25.28 3.31 -14.12
C VAL A 35 -26.58 4.02 -13.73
N ALA A 36 -27.08 4.92 -14.59
CA ALA A 36 -28.35 5.58 -14.32
C ALA A 36 -29.55 4.62 -14.25
N ARG A 37 -29.54 3.55 -15.06
CA ARG A 37 -30.55 2.47 -14.96
C ARG A 37 -30.45 1.70 -13.65
N LEU A 38 -29.23 1.39 -13.22
CA LEU A 38 -29.00 0.75 -11.93
C LEU A 38 -29.48 1.67 -10.78
N GLU A 39 -29.07 2.93 -10.75
CA GLU A 39 -29.51 3.91 -9.75
C GLU A 39 -31.04 4.03 -9.70
N LYS A 40 -31.70 4.00 -10.87
CA LYS A 40 -33.16 4.00 -10.94
C LYS A 40 -33.78 2.73 -10.37
N SER A 41 -33.21 1.56 -10.61
CA SER A 41 -33.70 0.29 -10.04
C SER A 41 -33.48 0.22 -8.53
N LEU A 42 -32.41 0.79 -8.02
CA LEU A 42 -32.11 0.87 -6.60
C LEU A 42 -32.95 1.94 -5.86
N GLY A 43 -33.47 2.93 -6.57
CA GLY A 43 -34.26 4.02 -5.99
C GLY A 43 -33.39 5.14 -5.38
N PHE A 44 -32.07 5.11 -5.54
CA PHE A 44 -31.16 6.14 -5.05
C PHE A 44 -29.99 6.35 -6.01
N ARG A 45 -29.30 7.50 -5.86
CA ARG A 45 -28.07 7.78 -6.59
C ARG A 45 -26.87 7.22 -5.84
N ILE A 46 -25.94 6.60 -6.57
CA ILE A 46 -24.67 6.09 -6.03
C ILE A 46 -23.65 7.21 -5.98
N PHE A 47 -23.57 8.01 -7.06
CA PHE A 47 -22.55 9.05 -7.20
C PHE A 47 -23.14 10.46 -7.08
N ASN A 48 -22.40 11.33 -6.38
CA ASN A 48 -22.63 12.76 -6.42
C ASN A 48 -21.82 13.35 -7.59
N ARG A 49 -22.52 13.62 -8.69
CA ARG A 49 -21.89 14.08 -9.94
C ARG A 49 -21.55 15.58 -9.93
N SER A 50 -21.93 16.32 -8.89
CA SER A 50 -21.66 17.75 -8.75
C SER A 50 -20.32 18.05 -8.05
N THR A 51 -19.64 17.04 -7.54
CA THR A 51 -18.36 17.20 -6.85
C THR A 51 -17.17 16.83 -7.73
N ILE A 52 -16.06 17.54 -7.56
CA ILE A 52 -14.76 17.24 -8.18
C ILE A 52 -13.74 17.23 -7.03
N PRO A 53 -13.10 16.09 -6.75
CA PRO A 53 -13.27 14.78 -7.37
C PRO A 53 -14.66 14.17 -7.14
N LEU A 54 -15.01 13.17 -7.96
CA LEU A 54 -16.27 12.44 -7.86
C LEU A 54 -16.42 11.82 -6.45
N SER A 55 -17.60 11.97 -5.85
CA SER A 55 -17.86 11.41 -4.51
C SER A 55 -19.07 10.48 -4.52
N LEU A 56 -19.16 9.64 -3.49
CA LEU A 56 -20.32 8.80 -3.23
C LEU A 56 -21.39 9.59 -2.47
N THR A 57 -22.65 9.26 -2.72
CA THR A 57 -23.73 9.63 -1.80
C THR A 57 -23.64 8.78 -0.53
N PRO A 58 -24.34 9.13 0.57
CA PRO A 58 -24.40 8.25 1.75
C PRO A 58 -24.90 6.84 1.41
N GLN A 59 -25.94 6.73 0.58
CA GLN A 59 -26.47 5.44 0.10
C GLN A 59 -25.47 4.74 -0.83
N GLY A 60 -24.78 5.51 -1.68
CA GLY A 60 -23.74 4.99 -2.55
C GLY A 60 -22.56 4.39 -1.79
N ARG A 61 -22.23 4.92 -0.62
CA ARG A 61 -21.20 4.33 0.25
C ARG A 61 -21.60 2.96 0.75
N ILE A 62 -22.82 2.85 1.31
CA ILE A 62 -23.38 1.57 1.76
C ILE A 62 -23.44 0.54 0.61
N PHE A 63 -23.78 1.01 -0.59
CA PHE A 63 -23.82 0.14 -1.77
C PHE A 63 -22.43 -0.31 -2.20
N MET A 64 -21.41 0.54 -2.11
CA MET A 64 -20.02 0.16 -2.38
C MET A 64 -19.49 -0.86 -1.36
N ASP A 65 -19.80 -0.67 -0.07
CA ASP A 65 -19.43 -1.63 0.98
C ASP A 65 -20.04 -3.01 0.67
N TYR A 66 -21.31 -3.05 0.29
CA TYR A 66 -21.97 -4.29 -0.17
C TYR A 66 -21.28 -4.93 -1.38
N LEU A 67 -20.89 -4.14 -2.38
CA LEU A 67 -20.19 -4.67 -3.56
C LEU A 67 -18.82 -5.24 -3.20
N GLU A 68 -18.09 -4.60 -2.29
CA GLU A 68 -16.81 -5.12 -1.79
C GLU A 68 -17.01 -6.45 -1.08
N GLU A 69 -17.99 -6.57 -0.18
CA GLU A 69 -18.33 -7.82 0.50
C GLU A 69 -18.74 -8.94 -0.47
N ALA A 70 -19.52 -8.59 -1.50
CA ALA A 70 -19.95 -9.53 -2.53
C ALA A 70 -18.76 -10.07 -3.35
N LEU A 71 -17.77 -9.22 -3.67
CA LEU A 71 -16.55 -9.63 -4.35
C LEU A 71 -15.73 -10.61 -3.50
N VAL A 72 -15.56 -10.32 -2.22
CA VAL A 72 -14.89 -11.21 -1.26
C VAL A 72 -15.60 -12.55 -1.19
N SER A 73 -16.92 -12.54 -1.04
CA SER A 73 -17.72 -13.76 -0.96
C SER A 73 -17.62 -14.61 -2.24
N GLU A 74 -17.63 -13.96 -3.42
CA GLU A 74 -17.42 -14.64 -4.70
C GLU A 74 -16.02 -15.24 -4.80
N SER A 75 -14.99 -14.52 -4.38
CA SER A 75 -13.59 -15.02 -4.35
C SER A 75 -13.45 -16.23 -3.42
N ASN A 76 -13.95 -16.13 -2.21
CA ASN A 76 -13.93 -17.22 -1.23
C ASN A 76 -14.64 -18.47 -1.73
N MET A 77 -15.80 -18.30 -2.38
CA MET A 77 -16.52 -19.43 -3.00
C MET A 77 -15.65 -20.09 -4.08
N ARG A 78 -15.02 -19.33 -4.98
CA ARG A 78 -14.15 -19.85 -6.03
C ARG A 78 -12.96 -20.60 -5.46
N GLN A 79 -12.32 -20.07 -4.42
CA GLN A 79 -11.19 -20.73 -3.73
C GLN A 79 -11.62 -22.05 -3.09
N ARG A 80 -12.77 -22.06 -2.40
CA ARG A 80 -13.32 -23.30 -1.79
C ARG A 80 -13.63 -24.37 -2.85
N ILE A 81 -14.18 -23.97 -3.99
CA ILE A 81 -14.46 -24.90 -5.11
C ILE A 81 -13.14 -25.42 -5.69
N ALA A 82 -12.14 -24.56 -5.89
CA ALA A 82 -10.83 -24.96 -6.39
C ALA A 82 -10.13 -25.96 -5.45
N ALA A 83 -10.22 -25.73 -4.13
CA ALA A 83 -9.67 -26.63 -3.13
C ALA A 83 -10.30 -28.03 -3.13
N MET A 84 -11.57 -28.16 -3.50
CA MET A 84 -12.25 -29.47 -3.62
C MET A 84 -11.77 -30.30 -4.82
N GLY A 85 -11.26 -29.65 -5.86
CA GLY A 85 -10.88 -30.31 -7.12
C GLY A 85 -9.40 -30.66 -7.27
N ASN A 86 -8.56 -30.48 -6.27
CA ASN A 86 -7.08 -30.48 -6.42
C ASN A 86 -6.59 -29.56 -7.55
N MET A 87 -7.42 -28.64 -7.99
CA MET A 87 -7.07 -27.67 -9.02
C MET A 87 -6.51 -26.44 -8.33
N LEU A 88 -5.23 -26.16 -8.54
CA LEU A 88 -4.54 -24.97 -8.09
C LEU A 88 -4.95 -23.74 -8.94
N TYR A 89 -6.25 -23.55 -9.16
CA TYR A 89 -6.77 -22.33 -9.77
C TYR A 89 -7.22 -21.38 -8.66
N GLY A 90 -6.68 -20.18 -8.67
CA GLY A 90 -7.05 -19.18 -7.66
C GLY A 90 -6.56 -17.79 -8.02
N SER A 91 -6.92 -16.85 -7.17
CA SER A 91 -6.33 -15.51 -7.16
C SER A 91 -5.67 -15.30 -5.81
N LEU A 92 -4.57 -14.58 -5.81
CA LEU A 92 -3.86 -14.12 -4.64
C LEU A 92 -3.71 -12.61 -4.75
N SER A 93 -4.32 -11.87 -3.84
CA SER A 93 -4.21 -10.41 -3.78
C SER A 93 -3.28 -10.03 -2.63
N VAL A 94 -2.16 -9.41 -2.97
CA VAL A 94 -1.11 -9.03 -2.03
C VAL A 94 -0.99 -7.52 -2.00
N GLY A 95 -1.05 -6.93 -0.82
CA GLY A 95 -0.86 -5.50 -0.63
C GLY A 95 0.54 -5.17 -0.12
N GLY A 96 1.01 -3.97 -0.44
CA GLY A 96 2.25 -3.45 0.12
C GLY A 96 2.33 -1.93 0.00
N GLN A 97 3.07 -1.30 0.91
CA GLN A 97 3.38 0.12 0.77
C GLN A 97 4.31 0.33 -0.42
N SER A 98 4.36 1.56 -0.93
CA SER A 98 4.97 1.91 -2.23
C SER A 98 6.30 1.22 -2.54
N TYR A 99 7.25 1.22 -1.61
CA TYR A 99 8.55 0.55 -1.85
C TYR A 99 8.39 -0.97 -1.96
N ALA A 100 7.70 -1.59 -1.01
CA ALA A 100 7.47 -3.03 -1.00
C ALA A 100 6.68 -3.47 -2.24
N ALA A 101 5.61 -2.74 -2.60
CA ALA A 101 4.76 -3.07 -3.73
C ALA A 101 5.46 -2.89 -5.08
N LEU A 102 6.39 -1.94 -5.20
CA LEU A 102 7.06 -1.64 -6.47
C LEU A 102 8.38 -2.41 -6.65
N HIS A 103 9.05 -2.80 -5.58
CA HIS A 103 10.39 -3.38 -5.65
C HIS A 103 10.48 -4.82 -5.13
N LEU A 104 9.78 -5.12 -4.03
CA LEU A 104 9.88 -6.45 -3.41
C LEU A 104 8.78 -7.41 -3.91
N LEU A 105 7.52 -6.99 -3.87
CA LEU A 105 6.41 -7.86 -4.26
C LEU A 105 6.49 -8.36 -5.71
N PRO A 106 6.89 -7.57 -6.72
CA PRO A 106 6.99 -8.08 -8.09
C PRO A 106 7.99 -9.23 -8.24
N GLU A 107 9.13 -9.19 -7.53
CA GLU A 107 10.13 -10.25 -7.57
C GLU A 107 9.63 -11.51 -6.86
N ILE A 108 9.04 -11.36 -5.66
CA ILE A 108 8.46 -12.45 -4.88
C ILE A 108 7.31 -13.10 -5.65
N CYS A 109 6.37 -12.30 -6.15
CA CYS A 109 5.23 -12.78 -6.92
C CYS A 109 5.64 -13.41 -8.26
N GLY A 110 6.69 -12.87 -8.90
CA GLY A 110 7.25 -13.45 -10.11
C GLY A 110 7.88 -14.84 -9.86
N SER A 111 8.54 -15.02 -8.71
CA SER A 111 9.08 -16.32 -8.30
C SER A 111 7.98 -17.31 -7.93
N PHE A 112 6.91 -16.83 -7.30
CA PHE A 112 5.71 -17.63 -7.01
C PHE A 112 5.00 -18.06 -8.29
N TYR A 113 4.77 -17.15 -9.23
CA TYR A 113 4.11 -17.42 -10.51
C TYR A 113 4.86 -18.48 -11.35
N LYS A 114 6.19 -18.52 -11.31
CA LYS A 114 6.96 -19.57 -12.00
C LYS A 114 6.64 -20.98 -11.50
N LYS A 115 6.24 -21.12 -10.23
CA LYS A 115 5.89 -22.40 -9.59
C LYS A 115 4.39 -22.68 -9.70
N HIS A 116 3.57 -21.65 -9.78
CA HIS A 116 2.11 -21.69 -9.76
C HIS A 116 1.51 -20.80 -10.85
N PRO A 117 1.74 -21.12 -12.14
CA PRO A 117 1.31 -20.25 -13.26
C PRO A 117 -0.21 -20.19 -13.42
N GLU A 118 -0.94 -21.09 -12.78
CA GLU A 118 -2.40 -21.15 -12.75
C GLU A 118 -3.03 -20.17 -11.72
N VAL A 119 -2.22 -19.58 -10.83
CA VAL A 119 -2.69 -18.63 -9.83
C VAL A 119 -2.55 -17.21 -10.36
N CYS A 120 -3.66 -16.46 -10.41
CA CYS A 120 -3.64 -15.05 -10.75
C CYS A 120 -3.18 -14.25 -9.53
N VAL A 121 -2.04 -13.57 -9.63
CA VAL A 121 -1.53 -12.71 -8.55
C VAL A 121 -1.82 -11.25 -8.87
N THR A 122 -2.46 -10.55 -7.93
CA THR A 122 -2.70 -9.11 -7.99
C THR A 122 -1.91 -8.40 -6.91
N ILE A 123 -1.22 -7.32 -7.26
CA ILE A 123 -0.49 -6.49 -6.30
C ILE A 123 -1.23 -5.17 -6.13
N ASP A 124 -1.65 -4.89 -4.89
CA ASP A 124 -2.24 -3.61 -4.50
C ASP A 124 -1.15 -2.70 -3.93
N VAL A 125 -0.94 -1.59 -4.60
CA VAL A 125 -0.02 -0.55 -4.14
C VAL A 125 -0.81 0.44 -3.29
N GLY A 126 -0.63 0.45 -2.01
CA GLY A 126 -1.36 1.30 -1.06
C GLY A 126 -1.14 2.81 -1.27
N HIS A 127 -1.50 3.33 -2.46
CA HIS A 127 -1.31 4.73 -2.81
C HIS A 127 -2.23 5.66 -2.01
N THR A 128 -3.46 5.23 -1.75
CA THR A 128 -4.47 6.03 -1.03
C THR A 128 -4.70 5.45 0.35
N GLY A 129 -4.49 6.22 1.40
CA GLY A 129 -4.72 5.78 2.78
C GLY A 129 -3.58 4.95 3.39
N GLY A 130 -2.48 4.71 2.65
CA GLY A 130 -1.29 4.04 3.18
C GLY A 130 -1.55 2.64 3.75
N LEU A 131 -0.83 2.30 4.82
CA LEU A 131 -0.94 1.01 5.49
C LEU A 131 -2.34 0.74 6.05
N GLN A 132 -2.99 1.75 6.63
CA GLN A 132 -4.32 1.61 7.23
C GLN A 132 -5.35 1.10 6.21
N ASN A 133 -5.34 1.62 5.00
CA ASN A 133 -6.22 1.16 3.92
C ASN A 133 -5.92 -0.30 3.52
N LEU A 134 -4.65 -0.70 3.47
CA LEU A 134 -4.27 -2.08 3.19
C LEU A 134 -4.75 -3.04 4.28
N LEU A 135 -4.64 -2.64 5.55
CA LEU A 135 -5.13 -3.43 6.68
C LEU A 135 -6.66 -3.53 6.71
N GLU A 136 -7.37 -2.46 6.38
CA GLU A 136 -8.82 -2.50 6.20
C GLU A 136 -9.23 -3.49 5.10
N LYS A 137 -8.50 -3.52 3.98
CA LYS A 137 -8.71 -4.49 2.90
C LYS A 137 -8.38 -5.92 3.33
N LEU A 138 -7.32 -6.12 4.11
CA LEU A 138 -6.97 -7.41 4.70
C LEU A 138 -8.08 -7.89 5.64
N ASN A 139 -8.58 -7.02 6.53
CA ASN A 139 -9.67 -7.34 7.45
C ASN A 139 -10.98 -7.66 6.72
N LYS A 140 -11.27 -6.96 5.62
CA LYS A 140 -12.42 -7.24 4.75
C LYS A 140 -12.23 -8.49 3.87
N GLY A 141 -11.02 -9.08 3.83
CA GLY A 141 -10.68 -10.22 2.98
C GLY A 141 -10.60 -9.89 1.48
N THR A 142 -10.42 -8.62 1.12
CA THR A 142 -10.14 -8.19 -0.26
C THR A 142 -8.66 -8.24 -0.59
N LEU A 143 -7.81 -8.34 0.42
CA LEU A 143 -6.41 -8.76 0.34
C LEU A 143 -6.24 -9.99 1.22
N GLU A 144 -5.41 -10.93 0.76
CA GLU A 144 -5.05 -12.12 1.53
C GLU A 144 -3.76 -11.92 2.32
N LEU A 145 -2.86 -11.07 1.82
CA LEU A 145 -1.56 -10.78 2.45
C LEU A 145 -1.23 -9.30 2.35
N VAL A 146 -0.56 -8.78 3.36
CA VAL A 146 0.03 -7.43 3.35
C VAL A 146 1.49 -7.51 3.76
N LEU A 147 2.38 -6.97 2.93
CA LEU A 147 3.78 -6.78 3.28
C LEU A 147 3.95 -5.39 3.89
N SER A 148 4.36 -5.35 5.13
CA SER A 148 4.53 -4.12 5.91
C SER A 148 5.80 -4.15 6.75
N TYR A 149 6.20 -2.96 7.22
CA TYR A 149 7.30 -2.79 8.16
C TYR A 149 6.74 -2.72 9.58
N ASP A 150 7.38 -3.42 10.51
CA ASP A 150 7.24 -3.29 11.97
C ASP A 150 5.79 -2.99 12.40
N TYR A 151 4.86 -3.87 12.02
CA TYR A 151 3.46 -3.75 12.39
C TYR A 151 3.10 -4.76 13.46
N ASP A 152 2.96 -4.26 14.68
CA ASP A 152 2.49 -5.02 15.82
C ASP A 152 1.00 -4.74 16.03
N THR A 153 0.19 -5.77 15.89
CA THR A 153 -1.25 -5.72 16.16
C THR A 153 -1.77 -7.09 16.57
N ASP A 154 -2.68 -7.08 17.52
CA ASP A 154 -3.40 -8.29 17.96
C ASP A 154 -4.45 -8.75 16.93
N ASP A 155 -4.76 -7.91 15.92
CA ASP A 155 -5.81 -8.19 14.95
C ASP A 155 -5.36 -9.12 13.80
N PHE A 156 -4.06 -9.25 13.56
CA PHE A 156 -3.50 -10.03 12.45
C PHE A 156 -2.32 -10.89 12.89
N GLU A 157 -2.19 -12.05 12.26
CA GLU A 157 -1.01 -12.89 12.42
C GLU A 157 0.13 -12.37 11.51
N GLY A 158 1.27 -12.03 12.11
CA GLY A 158 2.46 -11.54 11.42
C GLY A 158 3.56 -12.59 11.34
N ILE A 159 4.17 -12.73 10.16
CA ILE A 159 5.34 -13.58 9.94
C ILE A 159 6.53 -12.67 9.62
N PRO A 160 7.56 -12.59 10.47
CA PRO A 160 8.75 -11.81 10.18
C PRO A 160 9.50 -12.41 8.99
N LEU A 161 9.82 -11.59 8.01
CA LEU A 161 10.52 -12.02 6.79
C LEU A 161 12.00 -11.66 6.84
N HIS A 162 12.33 -10.44 7.23
CA HIS A 162 13.68 -9.92 7.22
C HIS A 162 13.80 -8.68 8.10
N ASP A 163 14.96 -8.51 8.74
CA ASP A 163 15.28 -7.29 9.47
C ASP A 163 15.94 -6.28 8.53
N GLU A 164 15.41 -5.06 8.49
CA GLU A 164 16.00 -3.95 7.73
C GLU A 164 16.78 -3.02 8.65
N ARG A 165 17.86 -2.45 8.11
CA ARG A 165 18.66 -1.46 8.82
C ARG A 165 18.42 -0.08 8.22
N LEU A 166 18.27 0.92 9.08
CA LEU A 166 18.21 2.31 8.68
C LEU A 166 19.62 2.88 8.57
N ILE A 167 19.88 3.58 7.46
CA ILE A 167 21.13 4.26 7.21
C ILE A 167 20.82 5.75 7.01
N PHE A 168 21.49 6.59 7.79
CA PHE A 168 21.45 8.04 7.57
C PHE A 168 22.42 8.42 6.46
N ILE A 169 21.93 9.15 5.46
CA ILE A 169 22.77 9.68 4.38
C ILE A 169 23.04 11.14 4.66
N ILE A 170 24.32 11.49 4.80
CA ILE A 170 24.74 12.84 5.13
C ILE A 170 25.76 13.31 4.08
N HIS A 171 25.57 14.53 3.57
CA HIS A 171 26.55 15.11 2.66
C HIS A 171 27.85 15.41 3.44
N LYS A 172 29.00 15.06 2.86
CA LYS A 172 30.33 15.16 3.50
C LYS A 172 30.68 16.56 4.01
N ASP A 173 30.15 17.60 3.37
CA ASP A 173 30.41 19.01 3.71
C ASP A 173 29.33 19.59 4.67
N THR A 174 28.44 18.75 5.20
CA THR A 174 27.46 19.18 6.20
C THR A 174 28.18 19.51 7.52
N GLN A 175 27.80 20.63 8.13
CA GLN A 175 28.32 20.98 9.47
C GLN A 175 27.98 19.84 10.45
N GLY A 176 28.96 19.36 11.20
CA GLY A 176 28.80 18.21 12.11
C GLY A 176 29.07 16.84 11.49
N ALA A 177 29.10 16.69 10.15
CA ALA A 177 29.33 15.41 9.50
C ALA A 177 30.68 14.77 9.88
N SER A 178 31.68 15.55 10.24
CA SER A 178 32.99 15.03 10.68
C SER A 178 32.93 14.18 11.94
N ALA A 179 32.03 14.49 12.87
CA ALA A 179 31.81 13.71 14.10
C ALA A 179 31.20 12.34 13.84
N LEU A 180 30.47 12.18 12.71
CA LEU A 180 29.82 10.93 12.32
C LEU A 180 30.70 10.05 11.41
N LYS A 181 31.89 10.51 11.06
CA LYS A 181 32.77 9.81 10.09
C LYS A 181 33.18 8.42 10.55
N GLU A 182 33.36 8.21 11.84
CA GLU A 182 33.72 6.91 12.41
C GLU A 182 32.62 5.86 12.28
N TYR A 183 31.36 6.30 12.24
CA TYR A 183 30.18 5.45 12.03
C TYR A 183 29.87 5.21 10.56
N ALA A 184 30.64 5.82 9.64
CA ALA A 184 30.35 5.74 8.22
C ALA A 184 30.54 4.31 7.69
N VAL A 185 29.51 3.80 7.02
CA VAL A 185 29.56 2.51 6.33
C VAL A 185 29.96 2.71 4.87
N THR A 186 30.71 1.77 4.34
CA THR A 186 31.12 1.76 2.94
C THR A 186 29.98 1.22 2.05
N ARG A 187 30.06 1.53 0.75
CA ARG A 187 29.13 0.96 -0.23
C ARG A 187 29.15 -0.58 -0.23
N GLU A 188 30.34 -1.17 -0.04
CA GLU A 188 30.50 -2.62 -0.04
C GLU A 188 29.84 -3.25 1.19
N GLU A 189 29.99 -2.66 2.38
CA GLU A 189 29.30 -3.09 3.60
C GLU A 189 27.78 -3.04 3.43
N VAL A 190 27.25 -1.97 2.81
CA VAL A 190 25.82 -1.83 2.53
C VAL A 190 25.34 -2.91 1.55
N LEU A 191 26.04 -3.11 0.43
CA LEU A 191 25.64 -4.08 -0.61
C LEU A 191 25.70 -5.53 -0.13
N ASN A 192 26.64 -5.83 0.77
CA ASN A 192 26.80 -7.17 1.34
C ASN A 192 26.00 -7.38 2.63
N ASN A 193 25.19 -6.40 3.04
CA ASN A 193 24.48 -6.39 4.33
C ASN A 193 25.40 -6.73 5.51
N SER A 194 26.63 -6.23 5.48
CA SER A 194 27.68 -6.49 6.46
C SER A 194 27.99 -5.20 7.22
N PHE A 195 27.36 -5.03 8.37
CA PHE A 195 27.50 -3.83 9.19
C PHE A 195 28.34 -4.16 10.43
N PRO A 196 29.57 -3.60 10.55
CA PRO A 196 30.40 -3.77 11.72
C PRO A 196 29.69 -3.19 12.96
N PRO A 197 29.63 -3.94 14.08
CA PRO A 197 28.95 -3.47 15.32
C PRO A 197 29.50 -2.14 15.83
N GLU A 198 30.80 -1.89 15.66
CA GLU A 198 31.46 -0.65 16.06
C GLU A 198 31.01 0.59 15.27
N LYS A 199 30.30 0.40 14.16
CA LYS A 199 29.69 1.46 13.35
C LYS A 199 28.22 1.68 13.67
N GLU A 200 27.66 0.95 14.60
CA GLU A 200 26.33 1.21 15.08
C GLU A 200 26.30 2.52 15.88
N LEU A 201 25.36 3.39 15.55
CA LEU A 201 25.26 4.70 16.18
C LEU A 201 24.49 4.58 17.49
N GLU A 202 25.15 4.75 18.61
CA GLU A 202 24.53 4.73 19.95
C GLU A 202 24.23 6.15 20.46
N ASP A 203 25.06 7.13 20.09
CA ASP A 203 24.90 8.52 20.53
C ASP A 203 24.24 9.40 19.47
N PHE A 204 22.94 9.50 19.53
CA PHE A 204 22.13 10.34 18.64
C PHE A 204 22.28 11.84 18.93
N SER A 205 22.93 12.26 20.01
CA SER A 205 23.22 13.67 20.28
C SER A 205 24.11 14.32 19.22
N LEU A 206 24.89 13.51 18.48
CA LEU A 206 25.70 13.93 17.34
C LEU A 206 24.88 14.53 16.19
N PHE A 207 23.57 14.25 16.13
CA PHE A 207 22.66 14.85 15.16
C PHE A 207 22.06 16.20 15.55
N LYS A 208 22.33 16.71 16.77
CA LYS A 208 21.68 17.90 17.32
C LYS A 208 21.75 19.13 16.41
N ASP A 209 22.89 19.33 15.75
CA ASP A 209 23.13 20.47 14.87
C ASP A 209 22.97 20.13 13.38
N ILE A 210 22.56 18.92 13.06
CA ILE A 210 22.40 18.47 11.68
C ILE A 210 21.00 18.81 11.19
N LYS A 211 20.94 19.36 9.98
CA LYS A 211 19.70 19.70 9.30
C LYS A 211 19.21 18.50 8.51
N PHE A 212 17.94 18.17 8.66
CA PHE A 212 17.32 17.01 8.03
C PHE A 212 16.44 17.38 6.84
N VAL A 213 16.47 16.54 5.83
CA VAL A 213 15.45 16.44 4.79
C VAL A 213 14.59 15.25 5.11
N ARG A 214 13.28 15.44 5.14
CA ARG A 214 12.33 14.39 5.52
C ARG A 214 11.31 14.17 4.41
N ASN A 215 10.90 12.93 4.22
CA ASN A 215 9.71 12.60 3.46
C ASN A 215 8.45 13.16 4.16
N ARG A 216 7.30 13.15 3.46
CA ARG A 216 6.02 13.56 4.06
C ARG A 216 5.85 12.92 5.43
N GLU A 217 5.29 13.69 6.36
CA GLU A 217 5.14 13.28 7.76
C GLU A 217 4.37 11.95 7.92
N ALA A 218 3.39 11.71 7.06
CA ALA A 218 2.63 10.48 7.01
C ALA A 218 3.37 9.29 6.35
N SER A 219 4.60 9.48 5.84
CA SER A 219 5.37 8.38 5.26
C SER A 219 5.88 7.43 6.34
N ASN A 220 5.94 6.14 6.03
CA ASN A 220 6.42 5.13 6.95
C ASN A 220 7.85 5.42 7.44
N VAL A 221 8.74 5.82 6.53
CA VAL A 221 10.13 6.19 6.86
C VAL A 221 10.18 7.35 7.86
N SER A 222 9.32 8.37 7.71
CA SER A 222 9.25 9.49 8.65
C SER A 222 8.71 9.06 10.01
N GLN A 223 7.74 8.16 10.05
CA GLN A 223 7.20 7.62 11.31
C GLN A 223 8.26 6.80 12.06
N ILE A 224 8.97 5.92 11.36
CA ILE A 224 10.07 5.12 11.94
C ILE A 224 11.19 6.06 12.44
N MET A 225 11.59 7.04 11.62
CA MET A 225 12.58 8.04 12.03
C MET A 225 12.16 8.77 13.30
N ASN A 226 10.91 9.25 13.35
CA ASN A 226 10.38 9.98 14.51
C ASN A 226 10.35 9.08 15.76
N LYS A 227 9.99 7.80 15.62
CA LYS A 227 10.00 6.82 16.71
C LYS A 227 11.43 6.66 17.25
N ILE A 228 12.39 6.35 16.39
CA ILE A 228 13.79 6.15 16.79
C ILE A 228 14.37 7.42 17.44
N LEU A 229 14.26 8.58 16.77
CA LEU A 229 14.81 9.82 17.32
C LEU A 229 14.10 10.24 18.62
N GLY A 230 12.80 9.92 18.77
CA GLY A 230 12.02 10.15 19.99
C GLY A 230 12.53 9.33 21.16
N GLU A 231 12.94 8.07 20.97
CA GLU A 231 13.54 7.21 22.00
C GLU A 231 14.84 7.84 22.57
N TYR A 232 15.59 8.57 21.75
CA TYR A 232 16.77 9.29 22.15
C TYR A 232 16.51 10.77 22.50
N SER A 233 15.24 11.17 22.65
CA SER A 233 14.83 12.56 22.96
C SER A 233 15.39 13.61 21.99
N LEU A 234 15.65 13.24 20.75
CA LEU A 234 16.15 14.11 19.70
C LEU A 234 15.00 14.63 18.85
N VAL A 235 14.86 15.97 18.80
CA VAL A 235 13.94 16.63 17.87
C VAL A 235 14.72 17.06 16.64
N PRO A 236 14.51 16.43 15.47
CA PRO A 236 15.29 16.75 14.27
C PRO A 236 14.94 18.14 13.74
N HIS A 237 15.96 18.89 13.35
CA HIS A 237 15.78 20.18 12.68
C HIS A 237 15.43 19.95 11.20
N ILE A 238 14.14 19.86 10.87
CA ILE A 238 13.67 19.63 9.50
C ILE A 238 13.73 20.93 8.70
N VAL A 239 14.45 20.92 7.59
CA VAL A 239 14.57 22.09 6.69
C VAL A 239 13.83 21.92 5.37
N ILE A 240 13.61 20.67 4.93
CA ILE A 240 12.84 20.35 3.73
C ILE A 240 11.94 19.14 4.02
N ASN A 241 10.67 19.26 3.63
CA ASN A 241 9.73 18.15 3.53
C ASN A 241 9.48 17.85 2.04
N LEU A 242 9.63 16.58 1.63
CA LEU A 242 9.43 16.11 0.26
C LEU A 242 8.01 15.59 0.06
#